data_4255f374fcad22dae72b9aa2abaca9d7
#
_entry.id   4255f374fcad22dae72b9aa2abaca9d7
#
_cell.length_a   1.000
_cell.length_b   1.000
_cell.length_c   1.000
_cell.angle_alpha   90.00
_cell.angle_beta   90.00
_cell.angle_gamma   90.00
#
_symmetry.space_group_name_H-M   'P 1'
#
loop_
_entity.id
_entity.type
_entity.pdbx_description
1 polymer ?
#
loop_
_entity_poly.entity_id
_entity_poly.type
_entity_poly.pdbx_seq_one_letter_code
_entity_poly.pdbx_strand_id
1 'polypeptide(L)'
;GNDKTSYYASLSALVDPGWTKDSKVNRYTANLNATYNILTNLSLNLISSGSYRKQKAPGTLSQSTDPVSGEVKRDFDINPYSYALNSSRAISATEYYTRNYAPFNIFHELENNYMDINASDLKVQGELKWKILPNLEVTALGAMKYSSTSQEHIITDFSNQAMAYRAMPTSSIRDQNPHLYRDPDNPYALPISILPEGGIYECSDFRMLGYDFRGTISYNNVFKEKHIVNLFGGMESNYIDRQRKWIRGWGLQYSMGEVPFYAYQVFKKGAEEGTDYYSIAKGRVRNIAFFANATYSYKGIYTLNGTIRYEGSNTLGKTHSSRWLPTWNISGAWNIHEEEFFKDWEPALSHLSLKASYSLTADRGPESVTNSTAI
;
A
#
# COMPACT_ATOMS: atom_id res chain seq x y z
N GLY A 1 22.29 22.35 -16.73
CA GLY A 1 23.34 21.97 -15.78
C GLY A 1 24.67 22.59 -16.18
N ASN A 2 25.64 22.49 -15.34
CA ASN A 2 27.02 22.89 -15.58
C ASN A 2 27.94 21.78 -15.04
N ASP A 3 29.27 21.98 -15.09
CA ASP A 3 30.24 20.96 -14.63
C ASP A 3 30.06 20.52 -13.14
N LYS A 4 29.38 21.35 -12.34
CA LYS A 4 29.14 21.07 -10.92
C LYS A 4 27.73 20.59 -10.63
N THR A 5 26.76 20.89 -11.51
CA THR A 5 25.35 20.63 -11.24
C THR A 5 24.66 20.04 -12.47
N SER A 6 23.92 18.97 -12.25
CA SER A 6 22.94 18.47 -13.20
C SER A 6 21.59 18.38 -12.51
N TYR A 7 20.53 18.71 -13.22
CA TYR A 7 19.18 18.61 -12.69
C TYR A 7 18.20 18.19 -13.79
N TYR A 8 17.19 17.48 -13.35
CA TYR A 8 16.04 17.12 -14.15
C TYR A 8 14.78 17.42 -13.35
N ALA A 9 13.87 18.18 -13.94
CA ALA A 9 12.56 18.44 -13.35
C ALA A 9 11.49 18.06 -14.37
N SER A 10 10.43 17.43 -13.91
CA SER A 10 9.26 17.11 -14.73
C SER A 10 7.97 17.38 -13.98
N LEU A 11 7.00 17.87 -14.71
CA LEU A 11 5.61 18.01 -14.27
C LEU A 11 4.73 17.22 -15.23
N SER A 12 3.78 16.48 -14.69
CA SER A 12 2.80 15.77 -15.51
C SER A 12 1.40 15.92 -14.94
N ALA A 13 0.42 15.96 -15.83
CA ALA A 13 -0.99 15.95 -15.50
C ALA A 13 -1.67 14.83 -16.28
N LEU A 14 -2.45 14.03 -15.59
CA LEU A 14 -3.37 13.04 -16.16
C LEU A 14 -4.77 13.49 -15.84
N VAL A 15 -5.60 13.62 -16.85
CA VAL A 15 -7.04 13.86 -16.74
C VAL A 15 -7.72 12.73 -17.50
N ASP A 16 -8.33 11.82 -16.78
CA ASP A 16 -9.03 10.66 -17.32
C ASP A 16 -10.49 10.75 -16.88
N PRO A 17 -11.44 10.96 -17.81
CA PRO A 17 -12.88 10.97 -17.49
C PRO A 17 -13.44 9.60 -17.14
N GLY A 18 -12.60 8.54 -17.23
CA GLY A 18 -13.03 7.17 -17.02
C GLY A 18 -13.88 6.64 -18.18
N TRP A 19 -14.14 5.34 -18.15
CA TRP A 19 -14.98 4.66 -19.14
C TRP A 19 -16.44 4.51 -18.68
N THR A 20 -16.72 4.80 -17.42
CA THR A 20 -18.08 4.82 -16.87
C THR A 20 -18.53 6.24 -16.59
N LYS A 21 -19.83 6.49 -16.73
CA LYS A 21 -20.42 7.79 -16.40
C LYS A 21 -20.09 8.15 -14.94
N ASP A 22 -19.83 9.43 -14.69
CA ASP A 22 -19.51 10.02 -13.38
C ASP A 22 -18.24 9.52 -12.70
N SER A 23 -17.44 8.70 -13.39
CA SER A 23 -16.09 8.34 -12.96
C SER A 23 -15.06 9.28 -13.54
N LYS A 24 -14.09 9.70 -12.72
CA LYS A 24 -13.01 10.54 -13.23
C LYS A 24 -11.77 10.45 -12.35
N VAL A 25 -10.59 10.53 -12.96
CA VAL A 25 -9.30 10.59 -12.27
C VAL A 25 -8.51 11.80 -12.76
N ASN A 26 -8.11 12.65 -11.83
CA ASN A 26 -7.14 13.69 -12.08
C ASN A 26 -5.89 13.41 -11.26
N ARG A 27 -4.71 13.36 -11.86
CA ARG A 27 -3.45 13.15 -11.17
C ARG A 27 -2.41 14.15 -11.65
N TYR A 28 -1.78 14.81 -10.71
CA TYR A 28 -0.67 15.73 -10.94
C TYR A 28 0.57 15.13 -10.29
N THR A 29 1.68 15.12 -11.03
CA THR A 29 2.94 14.56 -10.53
C THR A 29 4.06 15.53 -10.81
N ALA A 30 4.91 15.76 -9.81
CA ALA A 30 6.13 16.55 -9.93
C ALA A 30 7.33 15.69 -9.52
N ASN A 31 8.39 15.73 -10.32
CA ASN A 31 9.65 15.06 -10.00
C ASN A 31 10.80 16.04 -10.15
N LEU A 32 11.75 15.95 -9.23
CA LEU A 32 12.99 16.68 -9.24
C LEU A 32 14.14 15.74 -8.91
N ASN A 33 15.11 15.65 -9.81
CA ASN A 33 16.38 14.99 -9.57
C ASN A 33 17.48 16.03 -9.74
N ALA A 34 18.34 16.18 -8.76
CA ALA A 34 19.45 17.11 -8.80
C ALA A 34 20.70 16.45 -8.24
N THR A 35 21.78 16.54 -8.98
CA THR A 35 23.11 16.15 -8.52
C THR A 35 23.99 17.38 -8.41
N TYR A 36 24.63 17.54 -7.27
CA TYR A 36 25.57 18.60 -7.00
C TYR A 36 26.92 18.03 -6.59
N ASN A 37 27.94 18.30 -7.39
CA ASN A 37 29.32 17.96 -7.09
C ASN A 37 29.90 19.04 -6.18
N ILE A 38 29.88 18.79 -4.87
CA ILE A 38 30.37 19.71 -3.84
C ILE A 38 31.90 19.89 -4.00
N LEU A 39 32.57 18.74 -4.17
CA LEU A 39 34.00 18.61 -4.46
C LEU A 39 34.18 17.61 -5.61
N THR A 40 35.38 17.49 -6.14
CA THR A 40 35.69 16.49 -7.19
C THR A 40 35.45 15.05 -6.75
N ASN A 41 35.51 14.81 -5.44
CA ASN A 41 35.32 13.50 -4.82
C ASN A 41 34.10 13.42 -3.90
N LEU A 42 33.28 14.47 -3.81
CA LEU A 42 32.10 14.54 -2.97
C LEU A 42 30.89 15.04 -3.76
N SER A 43 29.87 14.23 -3.88
CA SER A 43 28.62 14.58 -4.56
C SER A 43 27.40 14.37 -3.67
N LEU A 44 26.41 15.24 -3.85
CA LEU A 44 25.07 15.14 -3.24
C LEU A 44 24.07 14.92 -4.37
N ASN A 45 23.29 13.87 -4.25
CA ASN A 45 22.18 13.55 -5.13
C ASN A 45 20.86 13.72 -4.37
N LEU A 46 19.96 14.56 -4.88
CA LEU A 46 18.64 14.81 -4.33
C LEU A 46 17.58 14.29 -5.30
N ILE A 47 16.68 13.47 -4.81
CA ILE A 47 15.54 12.95 -5.54
C ILE A 47 14.29 13.32 -4.78
N SER A 48 13.39 14.05 -5.41
CA SER A 48 12.08 14.38 -4.85
C SER A 48 11.00 14.03 -5.85
N SER A 49 9.95 13.37 -5.37
CA SER A 49 8.74 13.12 -6.16
C SER A 49 7.51 13.40 -5.31
N GLY A 50 6.54 14.07 -5.92
CA GLY A 50 5.26 14.35 -5.32
C GLY A 50 4.14 14.02 -6.28
N SER A 51 3.03 13.48 -5.79
CA SER A 51 1.83 13.29 -6.58
C SER A 51 0.59 13.66 -5.77
N TYR A 52 -0.39 14.23 -6.47
CA TYR A 52 -1.73 14.45 -5.95
C TYR A 52 -2.73 13.85 -6.93
N ARG A 53 -3.62 12.99 -6.42
CA ARG A 53 -4.67 12.33 -7.18
C ARG A 53 -6.02 12.63 -6.54
N LYS A 54 -6.95 13.10 -7.37
CA LYS A 54 -8.37 13.19 -7.05
C LYS A 54 -9.14 12.24 -7.97
N GLN A 55 -9.94 11.37 -7.38
CA GLN A 55 -10.72 10.38 -8.11
C GLN A 55 -12.16 10.36 -7.60
N LYS A 56 -13.11 10.40 -8.52
CA LYS A 56 -14.52 10.06 -8.27
C LYS A 56 -14.81 8.68 -8.87
N ALA A 57 -15.47 7.82 -8.11
CA ALA A 57 -15.84 6.47 -8.54
C ALA A 57 -17.26 6.14 -8.02
N PRO A 58 -17.98 5.21 -8.63
CA PRO A 58 -19.24 4.70 -8.08
C PRO A 58 -19.01 4.12 -6.68
N GLY A 59 -19.97 4.32 -5.79
CA GLY A 59 -19.96 3.73 -4.46
C GLY A 59 -20.08 2.21 -4.57
N THR A 60 -19.09 1.49 -4.05
CA THR A 60 -19.13 0.03 -3.96
C THR A 60 -19.17 -0.37 -2.49
N LEU A 61 -20.17 -1.20 -2.15
CA LEU A 61 -20.36 -1.65 -0.78
C LEU A 61 -19.78 -3.01 -0.54
N SER A 62 -19.78 -3.41 0.72
CA SER A 62 -19.22 -4.66 1.21
C SER A 62 -19.61 -5.86 0.34
N GLN A 63 -18.61 -6.68 0.04
CA GLN A 63 -18.82 -7.99 -0.55
C GLN A 63 -19.07 -8.99 0.58
N SER A 64 -20.16 -9.75 0.51
CA SER A 64 -20.31 -10.97 1.27
C SER A 64 -20.16 -12.16 0.32
N THR A 65 -19.33 -13.12 0.70
CA THR A 65 -19.19 -14.38 -0.04
C THR A 65 -20.03 -15.42 0.64
N ASP A 66 -20.95 -16.03 -0.08
CA ASP A 66 -21.70 -17.18 0.41
C ASP A 66 -20.71 -18.34 0.59
N PRO A 67 -20.53 -18.86 1.82
CA PRO A 67 -19.54 -19.91 2.09
C PRO A 67 -19.91 -21.26 1.45
N VAL A 68 -21.15 -21.44 0.99
CA VAL A 68 -21.62 -22.70 0.39
C VAL A 68 -21.51 -22.66 -1.13
N SER A 69 -22.02 -21.60 -1.76
CA SER A 69 -22.03 -21.46 -3.22
C SER A 69 -20.78 -20.77 -3.78
N GLY A 70 -20.03 -20.06 -2.93
CA GLY A 70 -18.92 -19.20 -3.36
C GLY A 70 -19.40 -17.92 -4.08
N GLU A 71 -20.71 -17.69 -4.14
CA GLU A 71 -21.27 -16.53 -4.78
C GLU A 71 -20.93 -15.26 -4.00
N VAL A 72 -20.47 -14.24 -4.72
CA VAL A 72 -20.19 -12.92 -4.14
C VAL A 72 -21.45 -12.06 -4.26
N LYS A 73 -22.08 -11.77 -3.12
CA LYS A 73 -23.20 -10.82 -3.05
C LYS A 73 -22.68 -9.45 -2.64
N ARG A 74 -23.18 -8.44 -3.36
CA ARG A 74 -22.94 -7.04 -3.04
C ARG A 74 -24.27 -6.38 -2.74
N ASP A 75 -24.43 -5.93 -1.51
CA ASP A 75 -25.56 -5.12 -1.15
C ASP A 75 -25.42 -3.75 -1.82
N PHE A 76 -26.52 -3.22 -2.37
CA PHE A 76 -26.54 -1.92 -3.03
C PHE A 76 -25.49 -1.73 -4.13
N ASP A 77 -25.22 -2.78 -4.92
CA ASP A 77 -24.29 -2.72 -6.04
C ASP A 77 -24.77 -1.71 -7.11
N ILE A 78 -23.97 -0.66 -7.29
CA ILE A 78 -24.20 0.39 -8.28
C ILE A 78 -23.10 0.42 -9.35
N ASN A 79 -22.29 -0.62 -9.44
CA ASN A 79 -21.29 -0.74 -10.50
C ASN A 79 -21.99 -0.80 -11.87
N PRO A 80 -21.74 0.14 -12.80
CA PRO A 80 -22.41 0.18 -14.09
C PRO A 80 -22.23 -1.06 -14.95
N TYR A 81 -21.07 -1.72 -14.82
CA TYR A 81 -20.78 -2.97 -15.52
C TYR A 81 -21.64 -4.12 -14.99
N SER A 82 -21.69 -4.27 -13.67
CA SER A 82 -22.54 -5.25 -12.99
C SER A 82 -24.03 -5.03 -13.33
N TYR A 83 -24.45 -3.77 -13.33
CA TYR A 83 -25.79 -3.39 -13.76
C TYR A 83 -26.07 -3.83 -15.22
N ALA A 84 -25.15 -3.54 -16.15
CA ALA A 84 -25.34 -3.86 -17.56
C ALA A 84 -25.40 -5.38 -17.82
N LEU A 85 -24.67 -6.18 -17.04
CA LEU A 85 -24.69 -7.64 -17.13
C LEU A 85 -25.97 -8.28 -16.56
N ASN A 86 -26.51 -7.70 -15.48
CA ASN A 86 -27.58 -8.33 -14.70
C ASN A 86 -28.95 -7.69 -14.90
N SER A 87 -29.03 -6.59 -15.66
CA SER A 87 -30.32 -5.94 -15.95
C SER A 87 -30.99 -6.54 -17.17
N SER A 88 -32.33 -6.55 -17.15
CA SER A 88 -33.12 -6.91 -18.32
C SER A 88 -32.93 -5.89 -19.45
N ARG A 89 -32.69 -6.36 -20.66
CA ARG A 89 -32.61 -5.52 -21.87
C ARG A 89 -33.92 -4.86 -22.26
N ALA A 90 -35.05 -5.30 -21.66
CA ALA A 90 -36.35 -4.73 -21.88
C ALA A 90 -36.63 -3.49 -21.02
N ILE A 91 -35.80 -3.23 -20.01
CA ILE A 91 -35.96 -2.06 -19.12
C ILE A 91 -35.02 -0.96 -19.59
N SER A 92 -35.54 0.25 -19.78
CA SER A 92 -34.70 1.43 -20.05
C SER A 92 -33.87 1.78 -18.82
N ALA A 93 -32.59 2.12 -19.03
CA ALA A 93 -31.72 2.57 -17.95
C ALA A 93 -32.15 3.92 -17.33
N THR A 94 -33.06 4.65 -17.98
CA THR A 94 -33.58 5.93 -17.47
C THR A 94 -34.85 5.76 -16.63
N GLU A 95 -35.45 4.57 -16.65
CA GLU A 95 -36.65 4.29 -15.87
C GLU A 95 -36.33 3.86 -14.45
N TYR A 96 -37.22 4.20 -13.50
CA TYR A 96 -37.15 3.75 -12.14
C TYR A 96 -37.88 2.42 -11.97
N TYR A 97 -37.25 1.53 -11.20
CA TYR A 97 -37.91 0.29 -10.75
C TYR A 97 -37.58 0.07 -9.26
N THR A 98 -38.29 -0.82 -8.61
CA THR A 98 -38.07 -1.13 -7.20
C THR A 98 -36.91 -2.10 -7.05
N ARG A 99 -35.89 -1.71 -6.28
CA ARG A 99 -34.77 -2.54 -5.85
C ARG A 99 -34.50 -2.24 -4.38
N ASN A 100 -34.23 -3.26 -3.57
CA ASN A 100 -33.98 -3.08 -2.14
C ASN A 100 -35.09 -2.26 -1.44
N TYR A 101 -36.36 -2.58 -1.72
CA TYR A 101 -37.55 -1.92 -1.17
C TYR A 101 -37.74 -0.42 -1.53
N ALA A 102 -36.87 0.13 -2.37
CA ALA A 102 -36.89 1.56 -2.73
C ALA A 102 -36.71 1.78 -4.24
N PRO A 103 -37.10 2.94 -4.78
CA PRO A 103 -36.84 3.29 -6.16
C PRO A 103 -35.35 3.23 -6.49
N PHE A 104 -35.03 2.67 -7.65
CA PHE A 104 -33.69 2.54 -8.17
C PHE A 104 -33.64 3.01 -9.63
N ASN A 105 -32.64 3.82 -9.95
CA ASN A 105 -32.23 4.17 -11.30
C ASN A 105 -30.70 4.30 -11.31
N ILE A 106 -30.03 3.60 -12.22
CA ILE A 106 -28.56 3.54 -12.22
C ILE A 106 -27.90 4.91 -12.38
N PHE A 107 -28.44 5.78 -13.23
CA PHE A 107 -27.86 7.11 -13.41
C PHE A 107 -28.06 8.00 -12.19
N HIS A 108 -29.23 7.92 -11.56
CA HIS A 108 -29.48 8.60 -10.31
C HIS A 108 -28.56 8.11 -9.19
N GLU A 109 -28.33 6.80 -9.10
CA GLU A 109 -27.45 6.23 -8.10
C GLU A 109 -25.99 6.64 -8.29
N LEU A 110 -25.49 6.74 -9.53
CA LEU A 110 -24.11 7.21 -9.79
C LEU A 110 -23.88 8.66 -9.33
N GLU A 111 -24.94 9.48 -9.30
CA GLU A 111 -24.88 10.85 -8.79
C GLU A 111 -25.03 10.91 -7.26
N ASN A 112 -25.77 9.98 -6.66
CA ASN A 112 -26.19 10.01 -5.26
C ASN A 112 -25.49 9.00 -4.35
N ASN A 113 -24.68 8.11 -4.90
CA ASN A 113 -23.90 7.12 -4.14
C ASN A 113 -22.53 6.93 -4.83
N TYR A 114 -21.53 7.63 -4.35
CA TYR A 114 -20.22 7.67 -4.97
C TYR A 114 -19.10 7.78 -3.95
N MET A 115 -17.90 7.49 -4.41
CA MET A 115 -16.67 7.64 -3.64
C MET A 115 -15.84 8.79 -4.17
N ASP A 116 -15.43 9.69 -3.28
CA ASP A 116 -14.38 10.67 -3.52
C ASP A 116 -13.09 10.22 -2.84
N ILE A 117 -12.03 10.08 -3.65
CA ILE A 117 -10.74 9.60 -3.17
C ILE A 117 -9.68 10.67 -3.48
N ASN A 118 -9.08 11.18 -2.42
CA ASN A 118 -8.00 12.15 -2.48
C ASN A 118 -6.72 11.51 -1.95
N ALA A 119 -5.69 11.40 -2.77
CA ALA A 119 -4.43 10.81 -2.38
C ALA A 119 -3.26 11.77 -2.67
N SER A 120 -2.41 11.95 -1.67
CA SER A 120 -1.19 12.75 -1.74
C SER A 120 -0.01 11.91 -1.33
N ASP A 121 1.03 11.89 -2.17
CA ASP A 121 2.28 11.20 -1.91
C ASP A 121 3.44 12.17 -2.07
N LEU A 122 4.38 12.12 -1.13
CA LEU A 122 5.62 12.87 -1.17
C LEU A 122 6.78 11.97 -0.78
N LYS A 123 7.81 11.94 -1.60
CA LYS A 123 9.09 11.29 -1.30
C LYS A 123 10.20 12.29 -1.51
N VAL A 124 11.09 12.40 -0.51
CA VAL A 124 12.34 13.17 -0.60
C VAL A 124 13.45 12.25 -0.18
N GLN A 125 14.51 12.18 -0.98
CA GLN A 125 15.69 11.35 -0.75
C GLN A 125 16.94 12.16 -1.03
N GLY A 126 17.89 12.10 -0.11
CA GLY A 126 19.23 12.64 -0.29
C GLY A 126 20.26 11.53 -0.19
N GLU A 127 21.23 11.51 -1.08
CA GLU A 127 22.36 10.62 -1.09
C GLU A 127 23.66 11.42 -1.16
N LEU A 128 24.50 11.27 -0.16
CA LEU A 128 25.83 11.82 -0.12
C LEU A 128 26.83 10.71 -0.47
N LYS A 129 27.64 10.93 -1.49
CA LYS A 129 28.63 9.99 -1.98
C LYS A 129 30.01 10.64 -1.90
N TRP A 130 30.89 10.04 -1.11
CA TRP A 130 32.23 10.56 -0.83
C TRP A 130 33.29 9.52 -1.16
N LYS A 131 34.09 9.81 -2.17
CA LYS A 131 35.32 9.06 -2.51
C LYS A 131 36.47 9.59 -1.66
N ILE A 132 36.70 8.98 -0.50
CA ILE A 132 37.75 9.39 0.43
C ILE A 132 39.13 9.13 -0.17
N LEU A 133 39.28 7.97 -0.82
CA LEU A 133 40.45 7.55 -1.59
C LEU A 133 39.96 7.00 -2.96
N PRO A 134 40.87 6.82 -3.93
CA PRO A 134 40.48 6.23 -5.23
C PRO A 134 39.80 4.84 -5.10
N ASN A 135 40.17 4.11 -4.06
CA ASN A 135 39.69 2.78 -3.78
C ASN A 135 38.73 2.67 -2.58
N LEU A 136 38.41 3.80 -1.93
CA LEU A 136 37.53 3.84 -0.73
C LEU A 136 36.42 4.85 -0.93
N GLU A 137 35.18 4.37 -0.95
CA GLU A 137 33.96 5.15 -1.09
C GLU A 137 33.03 4.95 0.12
N VAL A 138 32.48 6.05 0.63
CA VAL A 138 31.42 6.06 1.65
C VAL A 138 30.18 6.70 1.07
N THR A 139 29.03 6.07 1.30
CA THR A 139 27.73 6.59 0.88
C THR A 139 26.80 6.69 2.08
N ALA A 140 26.11 7.82 2.22
CA ALA A 140 25.05 8.01 3.20
C ALA A 140 23.77 8.43 2.48
N LEU A 141 22.68 7.68 2.67
CA LEU A 141 21.37 7.93 2.08
C LEU A 141 20.36 8.14 3.20
N GLY A 142 19.58 9.20 3.07
CA GLY A 142 18.42 9.45 3.91
C GLY A 142 17.19 9.70 3.03
N ALA A 143 16.05 9.12 3.40
CA ALA A 143 14.79 9.34 2.70
C ALA A 143 13.63 9.51 3.66
N MET A 144 12.69 10.37 3.28
CA MET A 144 11.39 10.53 3.92
C MET A 144 10.29 10.24 2.90
N LYS A 145 9.28 9.49 3.33
CA LYS A 145 8.08 9.19 2.57
C LYS A 145 6.86 9.61 3.37
N TYR A 146 5.98 10.37 2.76
CA TYR A 146 4.69 10.72 3.34
C TYR A 146 3.60 10.36 2.34
N SER A 147 2.59 9.64 2.80
CA SER A 147 1.39 9.31 2.02
C SER A 147 0.16 9.59 2.86
N SER A 148 -0.82 10.25 2.27
CA SER A 148 -2.12 10.52 2.88
C SER A 148 -3.20 10.25 1.85
N THR A 149 -4.16 9.40 2.20
CA THR A 149 -5.32 9.11 1.37
C THR A 149 -6.57 9.27 2.20
N SER A 150 -7.49 10.14 1.77
CA SER A 150 -8.86 10.21 2.26
C SER A 150 -9.78 9.57 1.23
N GLN A 151 -10.59 8.64 1.67
CA GLN A 151 -11.60 7.96 0.90
C GLN A 151 -12.95 8.24 1.55
N GLU A 152 -13.77 9.05 0.91
CA GLU A 152 -15.10 9.41 1.35
C GLU A 152 -16.14 8.68 0.51
N HIS A 153 -17.05 7.97 1.16
CA HIS A 153 -18.20 7.35 0.52
C HIS A 153 -19.45 8.16 0.89
N ILE A 154 -20.02 8.80 -0.10
CA ILE A 154 -21.14 9.71 0.02
C ILE A 154 -22.38 8.99 -0.49
N ILE A 155 -23.35 8.81 0.39
CA ILE A 155 -24.63 8.18 0.13
C ILE A 155 -25.69 9.20 0.51
N THR A 156 -26.23 9.91 -0.49
CA THR A 156 -27.14 11.03 -0.24
C THR A 156 -28.51 10.58 0.22
N ASP A 157 -29.32 11.54 0.67
CA ASP A 157 -30.70 11.35 1.17
C ASP A 157 -31.61 10.59 0.20
N PHE A 158 -31.37 10.78 -1.10
CA PHE A 158 -32.23 10.27 -2.18
C PHE A 158 -31.68 9.01 -2.85
N SER A 159 -30.54 8.51 -2.40
CA SER A 159 -30.01 7.25 -2.93
C SER A 159 -30.92 6.07 -2.58
N ASN A 160 -30.95 5.05 -3.44
CA ASN A 160 -31.69 3.82 -3.18
C ASN A 160 -31.33 3.23 -1.82
N GLN A 161 -30.04 3.28 -1.44
CA GLN A 161 -29.58 2.78 -0.15
C GLN A 161 -30.17 3.55 1.02
N ALA A 162 -30.11 4.87 1.04
CA ALA A 162 -30.70 5.66 2.11
C ALA A 162 -32.20 5.47 2.21
N MET A 163 -32.88 5.39 1.05
CA MET A 163 -34.32 5.14 1.00
C MET A 163 -34.70 3.74 1.44
N ALA A 164 -33.87 2.72 1.18
CA ALA A 164 -34.09 1.35 1.65
C ALA A 164 -34.11 1.25 3.18
N TYR A 165 -33.25 2.00 3.87
CA TYR A 165 -33.22 2.05 5.35
C TYR A 165 -34.47 2.68 5.99
N ARG A 166 -35.30 3.34 5.20
CA ARG A 166 -36.57 3.97 5.68
C ARG A 166 -37.82 3.41 4.99
N ALA A 167 -37.66 2.43 4.09
CA ALA A 167 -38.75 1.90 3.30
C ALA A 167 -39.73 1.05 4.14
N MET A 168 -40.92 1.61 4.41
CA MET A 168 -42.00 0.96 5.12
C MET A 168 -43.41 1.43 4.62
N PRO A 169 -43.61 1.55 3.28
CA PRO A 169 -44.89 2.08 2.73
C PRO A 169 -46.06 1.15 2.99
N THR A 170 -45.85 -0.13 3.16
CA THR A 170 -46.87 -1.13 3.50
C THR A 170 -46.42 -2.00 4.64
N SER A 171 -47.35 -2.66 5.33
CA SER A 171 -47.02 -3.62 6.40
C SER A 171 -46.15 -4.76 5.90
N SER A 172 -46.41 -5.26 4.70
CA SER A 172 -45.63 -6.36 4.11
C SER A 172 -44.16 -5.94 3.89
N ILE A 173 -43.93 -4.75 3.31
CA ILE A 173 -42.58 -4.23 3.09
C ILE A 173 -41.87 -3.94 4.42
N ARG A 174 -42.56 -3.29 5.34
CA ARG A 174 -42.04 -3.02 6.69
C ARG A 174 -41.59 -4.30 7.38
N ASP A 175 -42.42 -5.33 7.34
CA ASP A 175 -42.18 -6.58 8.05
C ASP A 175 -41.08 -7.45 7.40
N GLN A 176 -40.85 -7.27 6.10
CA GLN A 176 -39.80 -7.98 5.34
C GLN A 176 -38.47 -7.20 5.21
N ASN A 177 -38.47 -5.88 5.42
CA ASN A 177 -37.30 -5.08 5.22
C ASN A 177 -36.26 -5.32 6.35
N PRO A 178 -35.08 -5.91 6.05
CA PRO A 178 -34.06 -6.22 7.03
C PRO A 178 -33.27 -4.99 7.48
N HIS A 179 -33.41 -3.86 6.76
CA HIS A 179 -32.69 -2.63 7.10
C HIS A 179 -33.34 -1.83 8.22
N LEU A 180 -34.59 -2.17 8.58
CA LEU A 180 -35.27 -1.55 9.71
C LEU A 180 -34.79 -2.13 11.03
N TYR A 181 -34.86 -1.34 12.07
CA TYR A 181 -34.57 -1.76 13.45
C TYR A 181 -35.78 -2.43 14.08
N ARG A 182 -35.58 -3.62 14.66
CA ARG A 182 -36.53 -4.36 15.48
C ARG A 182 -35.98 -4.42 16.88
N ASP A 183 -36.75 -3.92 17.83
CA ASP A 183 -36.33 -3.94 19.24
C ASP A 183 -36.35 -5.38 19.79
N PRO A 184 -35.20 -5.95 20.14
CA PRO A 184 -35.17 -7.31 20.69
C PRO A 184 -35.84 -7.43 22.06
N ASP A 185 -35.91 -6.31 22.82
CA ASP A 185 -36.53 -6.26 24.12
C ASP A 185 -38.06 -6.14 24.05
N ASN A 186 -38.59 -5.75 22.85
CA ASN A 186 -40.01 -5.62 22.64
C ASN A 186 -40.44 -6.23 21.27
N PRO A 187 -40.63 -7.55 21.20
CA PRO A 187 -40.97 -8.25 19.95
C PRO A 187 -42.28 -7.78 19.31
N TYR A 188 -43.14 -7.12 20.04
CA TYR A 188 -44.44 -6.60 19.56
C TYR A 188 -44.33 -5.17 19.01
N ALA A 189 -43.22 -4.50 19.20
CA ALA A 189 -43.00 -3.19 18.62
C ALA A 189 -42.88 -3.27 17.09
N LEU A 190 -43.47 -2.29 16.42
CA LEU A 190 -43.31 -2.18 14.97
C LEU A 190 -41.86 -1.82 14.61
N PRO A 191 -41.30 -2.39 13.54
CA PRO A 191 -39.99 -1.98 13.03
C PRO A 191 -39.96 -0.49 12.71
N ILE A 192 -38.84 0.15 13.01
CA ILE A 192 -38.62 1.58 12.78
C ILE A 192 -37.35 1.82 11.97
N SER A 193 -37.25 2.97 11.30
CA SER A 193 -36.04 3.35 10.57
C SER A 193 -34.94 3.78 11.54
N ILE A 194 -33.72 3.31 11.30
CA ILE A 194 -32.50 3.85 11.93
C ILE A 194 -31.96 5.08 11.19
N LEU A 195 -32.49 5.34 9.98
CA LEU A 195 -32.12 6.46 9.14
C LEU A 195 -33.39 7.19 8.69
N PRO A 196 -34.15 7.81 9.62
CA PRO A 196 -35.42 8.46 9.27
C PRO A 196 -35.23 9.66 8.34
N GLU A 197 -34.12 10.39 8.49
CA GLU A 197 -33.74 11.53 7.68
C GLU A 197 -32.26 11.45 7.27
N GLY A 198 -31.92 12.09 6.15
CA GLY A 198 -30.55 12.20 5.67
C GLY A 198 -30.00 10.94 4.97
N GLY A 199 -28.75 11.01 4.64
CA GLY A 199 -27.98 9.93 4.02
C GLY A 199 -26.90 9.37 4.97
N ILE A 200 -25.91 8.73 4.38
CA ILE A 200 -24.79 8.10 5.12
C ILE A 200 -23.50 8.70 4.60
N TYR A 201 -22.61 9.07 5.52
CA TYR A 201 -21.26 9.49 5.24
C TYR A 201 -20.28 8.47 5.81
N GLU A 202 -19.40 7.95 4.99
CA GLU A 202 -18.36 7.03 5.43
C GLU A 202 -17.00 7.54 4.97
N CYS A 203 -16.07 7.67 5.89
CA CYS A 203 -14.73 8.16 5.60
C CYS A 203 -13.68 7.18 6.11
N SER A 204 -12.69 6.90 5.26
CA SER A 204 -11.48 6.19 5.62
C SER A 204 -10.27 7.06 5.34
N ASP A 205 -9.56 7.45 6.40
CA ASP A 205 -8.31 8.18 6.30
C ASP A 205 -7.12 7.24 6.53
N PHE A 206 -6.21 7.21 5.58
CA PHE A 206 -4.96 6.49 5.66
C PHE A 206 -3.80 7.47 5.68
N ARG A 207 -2.91 7.33 6.63
CA ARG A 207 -1.67 8.10 6.70
C ARG A 207 -0.48 7.18 6.90
N MET A 208 0.58 7.41 6.14
CA MET A 208 1.86 6.74 6.29
C MET A 208 2.98 7.78 6.37
N LEU A 209 3.86 7.61 7.35
CA LEU A 209 5.10 8.34 7.44
C LEU A 209 6.24 7.33 7.53
N GLY A 210 7.18 7.42 6.62
CA GLY A 210 8.33 6.54 6.54
C GLY A 210 9.64 7.31 6.52
N TYR A 211 10.66 6.74 7.18
CA TYR A 211 12.04 7.20 7.13
C TYR A 211 12.94 6.02 6.79
N ASP A 212 13.82 6.23 5.83
CA ASP A 212 14.87 5.27 5.46
C ASP A 212 16.23 5.93 5.67
N PHE A 213 17.14 5.20 6.28
CA PHE A 213 18.54 5.59 6.38
C PHE A 213 19.40 4.40 5.94
N ARG A 214 20.46 4.68 5.15
CA ARG A 214 21.44 3.69 4.73
C ARG A 214 22.82 4.32 4.68
N GLY A 215 23.77 3.72 5.40
CA GLY A 215 25.17 4.07 5.34
C GLY A 215 25.97 2.89 4.81
N THR A 216 26.84 3.11 3.82
CA THR A 216 27.67 2.05 3.23
C THR A 216 29.13 2.51 3.09
N ILE A 217 30.04 1.55 3.16
CA ILE A 217 31.44 1.70 2.88
C ILE A 217 31.86 0.64 1.88
N SER A 218 32.59 1.03 0.85
CA SER A 218 33.11 0.16 -0.21
C SER A 218 34.60 0.39 -0.37
N TYR A 219 35.34 -0.69 -0.33
CA TYR A 219 36.79 -0.70 -0.57
C TYR A 219 37.12 -1.72 -1.65
N ASN A 220 37.76 -1.28 -2.75
CA ASN A 220 38.14 -2.12 -3.85
C ASN A 220 39.61 -1.85 -4.19
N ASN A 221 40.44 -2.90 -4.17
CA ASN A 221 41.85 -2.74 -4.45
C ASN A 221 42.44 -3.99 -5.11
N VAL A 222 43.48 -3.79 -5.90
CA VAL A 222 44.30 -4.84 -6.50
C VAL A 222 45.74 -4.69 -6.01
N PHE A 223 46.21 -5.71 -5.29
CA PHE A 223 47.59 -5.72 -4.77
C PHE A 223 48.46 -6.61 -5.65
N LYS A 224 49.63 -6.11 -6.01
CA LYS A 224 50.62 -6.85 -6.83
C LYS A 224 50.03 -7.50 -8.09
N GLU A 225 49.03 -6.83 -8.69
CA GLU A 225 48.33 -7.31 -9.90
C GLU A 225 47.71 -8.72 -9.82
N LYS A 226 47.76 -9.34 -8.65
CA LYS A 226 47.32 -10.74 -8.44
C LYS A 226 46.26 -10.91 -7.37
N HIS A 227 46.19 -10.00 -6.40
CA HIS A 227 45.27 -10.11 -5.27
C HIS A 227 44.18 -9.06 -5.41
N ILE A 228 42.99 -9.46 -5.78
CA ILE A 228 41.82 -8.59 -5.90
C ILE A 228 41.04 -8.70 -4.60
N VAL A 229 40.82 -7.58 -3.95
CA VAL A 229 40.07 -7.49 -2.68
C VAL A 229 38.94 -6.50 -2.85
N ASN A 230 37.69 -6.96 -2.63
CA ASN A 230 36.52 -6.13 -2.59
C ASN A 230 35.83 -6.31 -1.24
N LEU A 231 35.70 -5.23 -0.50
CA LEU A 231 35.02 -5.18 0.79
C LEU A 231 33.84 -4.20 0.68
N PHE A 232 32.72 -4.63 1.12
CA PHE A 232 31.52 -3.81 1.17
C PHE A 232 30.77 -4.06 2.47
N GLY A 233 30.33 -3.01 3.12
CA GLY A 233 29.57 -3.15 4.36
C GLY A 233 28.74 -1.93 4.64
N GLY A 234 27.82 -2.07 5.57
CA GLY A 234 26.97 -0.96 5.93
C GLY A 234 25.89 -1.29 6.94
N MET A 235 25.09 -0.29 7.18
CA MET A 235 23.88 -0.37 7.98
C MET A 235 22.72 0.26 7.25
N GLU A 236 21.53 -0.25 7.51
CA GLU A 236 20.28 0.36 7.06
C GLU A 236 19.26 0.34 8.19
N SER A 237 18.41 1.37 8.21
CA SER A 237 17.30 1.48 9.14
C SER A 237 16.06 1.95 8.37
N ASN A 238 14.95 1.29 8.62
CA ASN A 238 13.66 1.62 8.05
C ASN A 238 12.64 1.82 9.17
N TYR A 239 11.93 2.91 9.13
CA TYR A 239 10.83 3.22 10.04
C TYR A 239 9.58 3.55 9.23
N ILE A 240 8.48 2.89 9.56
CA ILE A 240 7.18 3.16 8.93
C ILE A 240 6.12 3.25 10.02
N ASP A 241 5.42 4.38 10.07
CA ASP A 241 4.24 4.60 10.91
C ASP A 241 3.01 4.68 10.00
N ARG A 242 2.03 3.78 10.22
CA ARG A 242 0.77 3.74 9.49
C ARG A 242 -0.38 3.98 10.46
N GLN A 243 -1.32 4.80 10.03
CA GLN A 243 -2.55 5.03 10.75
C GLN A 243 -3.72 4.93 9.78
N ARG A 244 -4.74 4.18 10.17
CA ARG A 244 -6.05 4.17 9.52
C ARG A 244 -7.07 4.65 10.53
N LYS A 245 -7.94 5.57 10.10
CA LYS A 245 -9.16 5.96 10.79
C LYS A 245 -10.31 5.68 9.87
N TRP A 246 -11.37 5.13 10.41
CA TRP A 246 -12.61 4.93 9.68
C TRP A 246 -13.77 5.40 10.55
N ILE A 247 -14.72 6.11 9.92
CA ILE A 247 -15.90 6.66 10.56
C ILE A 247 -17.09 6.43 9.64
N ARG A 248 -18.23 6.06 10.21
CA ARG A 248 -19.53 6.05 9.53
C ARG A 248 -20.50 6.95 10.28
N GLY A 249 -20.93 8.02 9.62
CA GLY A 249 -21.96 8.97 10.09
C GLY A 249 -23.31 8.63 9.48
N TRP A 250 -24.34 8.60 10.28
CA TRP A 250 -25.71 8.35 9.85
C TRP A 250 -26.55 9.63 10.00
N GLY A 251 -27.42 9.88 9.03
CA GLY A 251 -28.35 11.01 9.09
C GLY A 251 -27.79 12.33 8.58
N LEU A 252 -26.75 12.32 7.74
CA LEU A 252 -26.25 13.55 7.14
C LEU A 252 -27.19 14.00 6.02
N GLN A 253 -27.86 15.16 6.22
CA GLN A 253 -28.82 15.71 5.28
C GLN A 253 -28.11 16.55 4.23
N TYR A 254 -27.71 15.91 3.13
CA TYR A 254 -27.01 16.57 2.02
C TYR A 254 -27.88 17.61 1.32
N SER A 255 -29.19 17.34 1.22
CA SER A 255 -30.17 18.27 0.67
C SER A 255 -30.35 19.55 1.48
N MET A 256 -29.97 19.53 2.76
CA MET A 256 -30.09 20.64 3.71
C MET A 256 -28.72 21.32 3.98
N GLY A 257 -27.69 21.05 3.17
CA GLY A 257 -26.36 21.61 3.37
C GLY A 257 -25.55 20.85 4.41
N GLU A 258 -25.63 19.53 4.41
CA GLU A 258 -24.83 18.62 5.26
C GLU A 258 -25.13 18.77 6.76
N VAL A 259 -26.37 19.07 7.09
CA VAL A 259 -26.80 19.17 8.49
C VAL A 259 -27.07 17.79 9.06
N PRO A 260 -26.45 17.37 10.16
CA PRO A 260 -26.68 16.06 10.74
C PRO A 260 -28.05 15.95 11.43
N PHE A 261 -28.72 14.81 11.21
CA PHE A 261 -29.90 14.38 11.96
C PHE A 261 -29.54 13.16 12.80
N TYR A 262 -29.79 13.20 14.10
CA TYR A 262 -29.40 12.12 15.01
C TYR A 262 -30.60 11.24 15.38
N ALA A 263 -30.48 9.94 15.06
CA ALA A 263 -31.39 8.90 15.52
C ALA A 263 -30.62 7.95 16.47
N TYR A 264 -30.99 7.91 17.75
CA TYR A 264 -30.28 7.08 18.74
C TYR A 264 -30.39 5.58 18.45
N GLN A 265 -31.40 5.18 17.71
CA GLN A 265 -31.64 3.78 17.32
C GLN A 265 -30.50 3.17 16.50
N VAL A 266 -29.77 3.97 15.74
CA VAL A 266 -28.60 3.48 14.99
C VAL A 266 -27.51 2.99 15.92
N PHE A 267 -27.30 3.68 17.05
CA PHE A 267 -26.30 3.30 18.04
C PHE A 267 -26.77 2.09 18.87
N LYS A 268 -28.08 2.04 19.21
CA LYS A 268 -28.68 0.91 19.89
C LYS A 268 -28.53 -0.37 19.04
N LYS A 269 -28.93 -0.31 17.77
CA LYS A 269 -28.77 -1.40 16.80
C LYS A 269 -27.30 -1.83 16.66
N GLY A 270 -26.39 -0.89 16.52
CA GLY A 270 -24.97 -1.15 16.44
C GLY A 270 -24.41 -1.88 17.65
N ALA A 271 -24.82 -1.47 18.85
CA ALA A 271 -24.39 -2.10 20.09
C ALA A 271 -24.95 -3.54 20.22
N GLU A 272 -26.19 -3.79 19.81
CA GLU A 272 -26.83 -5.10 19.84
C GLU A 272 -26.26 -6.06 18.81
N GLU A 273 -25.91 -5.56 17.62
CA GLU A 273 -25.36 -6.37 16.53
C GLU A 273 -23.83 -6.43 16.51
N GLY A 274 -23.16 -5.74 17.43
CA GLY A 274 -21.69 -5.68 17.48
C GLY A 274 -21.07 -4.99 16.26
N THR A 275 -21.76 -4.01 15.67
CA THR A 275 -21.26 -3.24 14.54
C THR A 275 -20.64 -1.94 14.97
N ASP A 276 -19.42 -1.67 14.47
CA ASP A 276 -18.70 -0.44 14.75
C ASP A 276 -19.21 0.72 13.89
N TYR A 277 -19.13 1.95 14.41
CA TYR A 277 -19.34 3.18 13.65
C TYR A 277 -18.07 4.02 13.52
N TYR A 278 -16.99 3.62 14.19
CA TYR A 278 -15.63 4.15 13.96
C TYR A 278 -14.58 3.08 14.29
N SER A 279 -13.41 3.19 13.69
CA SER A 279 -12.25 2.39 14.06
C SER A 279 -10.97 3.18 13.90
N ILE A 280 -9.97 2.88 14.73
CA ILE A 280 -8.63 3.45 14.64
C ILE A 280 -7.63 2.31 14.71
N ALA A 281 -6.85 2.15 13.64
CA ALA A 281 -5.76 1.19 13.59
C ALA A 281 -4.43 1.93 13.42
N LYS A 282 -3.43 1.53 14.19
CA LYS A 282 -2.06 2.06 14.11
C LYS A 282 -1.09 0.90 13.99
N GLY A 283 -0.14 1.04 13.09
CA GLY A 283 0.92 0.05 12.89
C GLY A 283 2.27 0.73 12.75
N ARG A 284 3.28 0.22 13.45
CA ARG A 284 4.66 0.70 13.37
C ARG A 284 5.59 -0.44 13.01
N VAL A 285 6.36 -0.24 11.96
CA VAL A 285 7.42 -1.16 11.56
C VAL A 285 8.75 -0.46 11.72
N ARG A 286 9.69 -1.12 12.40
CA ARG A 286 11.05 -0.65 12.64
C ARG A 286 12.00 -1.77 12.32
N ASN A 287 12.83 -1.54 11.33
CA ASN A 287 13.84 -2.50 10.92
C ASN A 287 15.22 -1.84 11.01
N ILE A 288 16.21 -2.61 11.43
CA ILE A 288 17.60 -2.24 11.36
C ILE A 288 18.38 -3.45 10.88
N ALA A 289 19.34 -3.22 9.98
CA ALA A 289 20.20 -4.29 9.51
C ALA A 289 21.64 -3.81 9.39
N PHE A 290 22.56 -4.71 9.73
CA PHE A 290 23.99 -4.57 9.48
C PHE A 290 24.39 -5.65 8.47
N PHE A 291 25.18 -5.29 7.49
CA PHE A 291 25.61 -6.23 6.45
C PHE A 291 27.05 -6.00 6.06
N ALA A 292 27.72 -7.08 5.69
CA ALA A 292 29.05 -7.03 5.13
C ALA A 292 29.22 -8.09 4.05
N ASN A 293 30.00 -7.76 3.05
CA ASN A 293 30.46 -8.67 2.00
C ASN A 293 31.95 -8.51 1.82
N ALA A 294 32.65 -9.62 1.71
CA ALA A 294 34.06 -9.65 1.41
C ALA A 294 34.31 -10.63 0.25
N THR A 295 34.96 -10.15 -0.78
CA THR A 295 35.39 -10.98 -1.91
C THR A 295 36.91 -10.86 -2.05
N TYR A 296 37.58 -12.00 -2.10
CA TYR A 296 39.00 -12.12 -2.41
C TYR A 296 39.16 -12.99 -3.65
N SER A 297 39.94 -12.51 -4.61
CA SER A 297 40.29 -13.29 -5.78
C SER A 297 41.81 -13.27 -6.02
N TYR A 298 42.39 -14.45 -6.21
CA TYR A 298 43.78 -14.60 -6.55
C TYR A 298 43.92 -14.87 -8.05
N LYS A 299 44.60 -13.96 -8.75
CA LYS A 299 44.81 -13.97 -10.22
C LYS A 299 43.55 -14.13 -11.07
N GLY A 300 42.33 -13.93 -10.52
CA GLY A 300 41.09 -14.26 -11.19
C GLY A 300 40.80 -15.77 -11.21
N ILE A 301 41.72 -16.63 -10.83
CA ILE A 301 41.61 -18.09 -10.84
C ILE A 301 40.77 -18.59 -9.64
N TYR A 302 41.14 -18.19 -8.46
CA TYR A 302 40.49 -18.61 -7.21
C TYR A 302 39.75 -17.44 -6.62
N THR A 303 38.47 -17.58 -6.38
CA THR A 303 37.64 -16.53 -5.76
C THR A 303 36.94 -17.10 -4.54
N LEU A 304 37.03 -16.40 -3.43
CA LEU A 304 36.27 -16.64 -2.20
C LEU A 304 35.40 -15.43 -1.91
N ASN A 305 34.11 -15.65 -1.66
CA ASN A 305 33.16 -14.62 -1.26
C ASN A 305 32.47 -15.01 0.03
N GLY A 306 32.36 -14.06 0.94
CA GLY A 306 31.59 -14.20 2.18
C GLY A 306 30.62 -13.02 2.34
N THR A 307 29.38 -13.31 2.68
CA THR A 307 28.34 -12.32 2.96
C THR A 307 27.72 -12.63 4.32
N ILE A 308 27.52 -11.61 5.12
CA ILE A 308 26.78 -11.69 6.38
C ILE A 308 25.77 -10.55 6.46
N ARG A 309 24.57 -10.85 6.97
CA ARG A 309 23.55 -9.87 7.30
C ARG A 309 22.95 -10.21 8.66
N TYR A 310 22.89 -9.21 9.52
CA TYR A 310 22.27 -9.30 10.83
C TYR A 310 21.15 -8.29 10.91
N GLU A 311 19.91 -8.77 10.93
CA GLU A 311 18.72 -7.95 10.79
C GLU A 311 17.83 -8.06 12.00
N GLY A 312 17.39 -6.91 12.52
CA GLY A 312 16.43 -6.78 13.60
C GLY A 312 15.12 -6.12 13.15
N SER A 313 13.98 -6.62 13.66
CA SER A 313 12.67 -6.06 13.40
C SER A 313 11.77 -6.15 14.63
N ASN A 314 10.93 -5.13 14.84
CA ASN A 314 9.92 -5.18 15.89
C ASN A 314 8.73 -6.08 15.54
N THR A 315 8.62 -6.53 14.27
CA THR A 315 7.59 -7.48 13.82
C THR A 315 7.99 -8.94 14.02
N LEU A 316 9.26 -9.19 14.38
CA LEU A 316 9.77 -10.51 14.68
C LEU A 316 9.68 -10.78 16.19
N GLY A 317 8.78 -11.66 16.61
CA GLY A 317 8.68 -12.20 17.96
C GLY A 317 8.63 -11.20 19.13
N LYS A 318 8.36 -11.68 20.34
CA LYS A 318 8.29 -10.85 21.55
C LYS A 318 9.63 -10.75 22.30
N THR A 319 10.47 -11.77 22.19
CA THR A 319 11.74 -11.81 22.93
C THR A 319 12.84 -11.11 22.14
N HIS A 320 13.85 -10.57 22.84
CA HIS A 320 14.97 -9.89 22.22
C HIS A 320 15.71 -10.80 21.22
N SER A 321 15.92 -12.05 21.56
CA SER A 321 16.60 -13.02 20.69
C SER A 321 15.83 -13.37 19.41
N SER A 322 14.48 -13.38 19.46
CA SER A 322 13.67 -13.70 18.30
C SER A 322 13.51 -12.52 17.34
N ARG A 323 13.90 -11.31 17.74
CA ARG A 323 13.84 -10.10 16.89
C ARG A 323 15.03 -9.96 15.95
N TRP A 324 16.05 -10.78 16.10
CA TRP A 324 17.28 -10.69 15.33
C TRP A 324 17.51 -11.97 14.51
N LEU A 325 17.73 -11.79 13.22
CA LEU A 325 17.96 -12.89 12.27
C LEU A 325 19.35 -12.75 11.65
N PRO A 326 20.31 -13.62 11.99
CA PRO A 326 21.56 -13.74 11.25
C PRO A 326 21.34 -14.56 9.97
N THR A 327 21.82 -14.06 8.86
CA THR A 327 21.91 -14.78 7.59
C THR A 327 23.31 -14.63 7.05
N TRP A 328 23.82 -15.66 6.38
CA TRP A 328 25.16 -15.61 5.82
C TRP A 328 25.30 -16.57 4.61
N ASN A 329 26.28 -16.26 3.78
CA ASN A 329 26.66 -17.09 2.67
C ASN A 329 28.19 -17.11 2.56
N ILE A 330 28.74 -18.28 2.28
CA ILE A 330 30.12 -18.45 1.85
C ILE A 330 30.11 -19.17 0.50
N SER A 331 30.85 -18.65 -0.46
CA SER A 331 30.95 -19.25 -1.78
C SER A 331 32.40 -19.19 -2.31
N GLY A 332 32.78 -20.21 -3.02
CA GLY A 332 34.06 -20.30 -3.70
C GLY A 332 33.89 -20.60 -5.19
N ALA A 333 34.80 -20.07 -5.98
CA ALA A 333 34.88 -20.35 -7.41
C ALA A 333 36.33 -20.64 -7.81
N TRP A 334 36.50 -21.66 -8.62
CA TRP A 334 37.75 -21.99 -9.28
C TRP A 334 37.53 -21.95 -10.80
N ASN A 335 38.19 -20.98 -11.43
CA ASN A 335 38.18 -20.82 -12.88
C ASN A 335 39.31 -21.68 -13.48
N ILE A 336 39.00 -22.95 -13.73
CA ILE A 336 39.97 -23.95 -14.15
C ILE A 336 40.54 -23.59 -15.51
N HIS A 337 39.75 -22.95 -16.36
CA HIS A 337 40.17 -22.53 -17.71
C HIS A 337 41.28 -21.45 -17.70
N GLU A 338 41.51 -20.78 -16.58
CA GLU A 338 42.62 -19.82 -16.40
C GLU A 338 43.93 -20.47 -15.94
N GLU A 339 43.91 -21.78 -15.64
CA GLU A 339 45.11 -22.52 -15.23
C GLU A 339 45.97 -22.88 -16.42
N GLU A 340 47.28 -22.91 -16.24
CA GLU A 340 48.23 -23.22 -17.33
C GLU A 340 48.03 -24.61 -17.92
N PHE A 341 47.70 -25.60 -17.07
CA PHE A 341 47.45 -26.96 -17.51
C PHE A 341 46.17 -27.10 -18.38
N PHE A 342 45.26 -26.14 -18.32
CA PHE A 342 43.99 -26.19 -19.08
C PHE A 342 44.15 -25.67 -20.53
N LYS A 343 45.19 -24.89 -20.80
CA LYS A 343 45.42 -24.30 -22.12
C LYS A 343 45.52 -25.37 -23.25
N ASP A 344 45.98 -26.54 -22.91
CA ASP A 344 46.08 -27.67 -23.89
C ASP A 344 44.68 -28.22 -24.28
N TRP A 345 43.66 -27.92 -23.48
CA TRP A 345 42.26 -28.32 -23.69
C TRP A 345 41.43 -27.26 -24.42
N GLU A 346 41.94 -26.04 -24.54
CA GLU A 346 41.24 -24.87 -25.09
C GLU A 346 40.58 -25.12 -26.48
N PRO A 347 41.20 -25.91 -27.41
CA PRO A 347 40.56 -26.21 -28.69
C PRO A 347 39.26 -27.00 -28.57
N ALA A 348 39.10 -27.80 -27.51
CA ALA A 348 37.91 -28.64 -27.29
C ALA A 348 36.97 -28.07 -26.23
N LEU A 349 37.51 -27.38 -25.23
CA LEU A 349 36.75 -26.81 -24.10
C LEU A 349 37.34 -25.47 -23.72
N SER A 350 36.71 -24.37 -24.10
CA SER A 350 37.19 -23.01 -23.91
C SER A 350 36.89 -22.42 -22.51
N HIS A 351 35.97 -23.01 -21.77
CA HIS A 351 35.59 -22.49 -20.43
C HIS A 351 35.18 -23.61 -19.49
N LEU A 352 35.85 -23.67 -18.35
CA LEU A 352 35.49 -24.56 -17.24
C LEU A 352 35.65 -23.84 -15.90
N SER A 353 34.59 -23.77 -15.12
CA SER A 353 34.64 -23.23 -13.75
C SER A 353 33.89 -24.13 -12.77
N LEU A 354 34.47 -24.35 -11.60
CA LEU A 354 33.82 -25.03 -10.47
C LEU A 354 33.40 -24.02 -9.44
N LYS A 355 32.14 -24.08 -9.00
CA LYS A 355 31.59 -23.17 -8.00
C LYS A 355 30.89 -23.97 -6.92
N ALA A 356 31.08 -23.57 -5.66
CA ALA A 356 30.38 -24.12 -4.52
C ALA A 356 29.92 -23.00 -3.59
N SER A 357 28.77 -23.16 -2.98
CA SER A 357 28.25 -22.21 -1.99
C SER A 357 27.52 -22.94 -0.87
N TYR A 358 27.62 -22.35 0.34
CA TYR A 358 26.88 -22.79 1.49
C TYR A 358 26.31 -21.56 2.22
N SER A 359 25.01 -21.62 2.58
CA SER A 359 24.33 -20.47 3.14
C SER A 359 23.34 -20.84 4.23
N LEU A 360 23.18 -19.92 5.17
CA LEU A 360 22.08 -19.89 6.11
C LEU A 360 21.12 -18.77 5.70
N THR A 361 19.91 -19.16 5.34
CA THR A 361 18.82 -18.23 5.05
C THR A 361 17.78 -18.28 6.14
N ALA A 362 17.11 -17.17 6.37
CA ALA A 362 16.02 -17.09 7.33
C ALA A 362 14.82 -16.42 6.67
N ASP A 363 13.63 -16.97 6.90
CA ASP A 363 12.37 -16.39 6.48
C ASP A 363 11.64 -15.84 7.71
N ARG A 364 10.99 -14.69 7.55
CA ARG A 364 10.22 -14.05 8.61
C ARG A 364 8.86 -14.70 8.83
N GLY A 365 8.38 -15.51 7.88
CA GLY A 365 7.03 -16.05 7.89
C GLY A 365 5.93 -14.96 7.74
N PRO A 366 4.67 -15.35 7.62
CA PRO A 366 3.56 -14.41 7.55
C PRO A 366 3.37 -13.71 8.91
N GLU A 367 3.03 -12.42 8.89
CA GLU A 367 2.79 -11.60 10.09
C GLU A 367 1.80 -12.21 11.08
N SER A 368 0.84 -13.00 10.59
CA SER A 368 -0.15 -13.70 11.41
C SER A 368 0.44 -14.78 12.30
N VAL A 369 1.62 -15.30 11.98
CA VAL A 369 2.28 -16.37 12.72
C VAL A 369 3.37 -15.83 13.65
N THR A 370 4.03 -14.74 13.23
CA THR A 370 5.13 -14.18 13.99
C THR A 370 4.76 -13.17 15.05
N ASN A 371 3.44 -12.62 15.13
CA ASN A 371 3.11 -11.67 15.82
C ASN A 371 2.37 -11.47 16.66
N SER A 372 2.44 -11.22 17.35
CA SER A 372 1.76 -10.47 18.28
C SER A 372 1.98 -9.08 18.15
N THR A 373 0.93 -8.42 17.94
CA THR A 373 0.75 -6.98 18.13
C THR A 373 1.67 -6.44 19.22
N ALA A 374 2.83 -6.03 18.81
CA ALA A 374 3.62 -5.13 19.63
C ALA A 374 2.99 -3.75 19.49
N ILE A 375 2.13 -3.42 20.41
CA ILE A 375 1.62 -2.07 20.64
C ILE A 375 2.78 -1.18 21.08
#